data_c36fffe2d823f8e340782d8776be5c0e
#
_entry.id   c36fffe2d823f8e340782d8776be5c0e
#
_cell.length_a   1.000
_cell.length_b   1.000
_cell.length_c   1.000
_cell.angle_alpha   90.00
_cell.angle_beta   90.00
_cell.angle_gamma   90.00
#
_symmetry.space_group_name_H-M   'P 1'
#
loop_
_entity.id
_entity.type
_entity.pdbx_description
1 polymer ?
#
loop_
_entity_poly.entity_id
_entity_poly.type
_entity_poly.pdbx_seq_one_letter_code
_entity_poly.pdbx_strand_id
1 'polypeptide(L)'
;MPPSVRRVGDWQVAHRILAAGPLRLQKAMDRAVLQEAHLFRKEIVQGIANQAPGGNAFSPLAETTLATRRFRGFRGTKALIVRGDLRNSITVVSRHGEAFVGVLRTARGRDGQSLVNVAEVQEFGSRPIVTAMSDKMRGLLHKMFREAGLPPGRGGGAPVIVVQVPARPFLRPVFDKLAPGASRRFAMRVSAALGGDFGGAL
;
A
#
# COMPACT_ATOMS: atom_id res chain seq x y z
N MET A 1 50.63 -16.86 -48.63
CA MET A 1 49.14 -16.69 -48.70
C MET A 1 48.64 -16.42 -47.30
N PRO A 2 47.86 -15.35 -47.06
CA PRO A 2 47.27 -15.15 -45.74
C PRO A 2 46.16 -16.20 -45.48
N PRO A 3 45.99 -16.69 -44.25
CA PRO A 3 44.95 -17.67 -43.92
C PRO A 3 43.56 -17.07 -44.15
N SER A 4 42.75 -17.74 -44.99
CA SER A 4 41.37 -17.33 -45.23
C SER A 4 40.53 -17.69 -44.01
N VAL A 5 40.01 -16.70 -43.30
CA VAL A 5 39.06 -16.89 -42.20
C VAL A 5 37.68 -17.20 -42.76
N ARG A 6 37.26 -18.47 -42.65
CA ARG A 6 35.91 -18.90 -43.05
C ARG A 6 34.94 -18.66 -41.88
N ARG A 7 33.90 -17.82 -42.11
CA ARG A 7 32.82 -17.67 -41.16
C ARG A 7 31.94 -18.91 -41.16
N VAL A 8 31.82 -19.59 -40.01
CA VAL A 8 30.95 -20.76 -39.81
C VAL A 8 29.82 -20.38 -38.87
N GLY A 9 28.57 -20.67 -39.24
CA GLY A 9 27.37 -20.38 -38.46
C GLY A 9 26.40 -19.43 -39.14
N ASP A 10 25.17 -19.36 -38.61
CA ASP A 10 24.11 -18.43 -39.10
C ASP A 10 24.29 -17.05 -38.49
N TRP A 11 25.09 -16.23 -39.15
CA TRP A 11 25.38 -14.84 -38.73
C TRP A 11 24.19 -13.92 -38.82
N GLN A 12 23.20 -14.21 -39.67
CA GLN A 12 21.98 -13.41 -39.78
C GLN A 12 21.09 -13.63 -38.55
N VAL A 13 20.97 -14.84 -38.07
CA VAL A 13 20.30 -15.19 -36.82
C VAL A 13 21.00 -14.56 -35.63
N ALA A 14 22.33 -14.68 -35.53
CA ALA A 14 23.12 -14.07 -34.48
C ALA A 14 22.95 -12.54 -34.46
N HIS A 15 22.98 -11.89 -35.62
CA HIS A 15 22.80 -10.44 -35.73
C HIS A 15 21.39 -10.00 -35.29
N ARG A 16 20.34 -10.74 -35.64
CA ARG A 16 18.96 -10.47 -35.20
C ARG A 16 18.81 -10.62 -33.69
N ILE A 17 19.41 -11.66 -33.10
CA ILE A 17 19.38 -11.88 -31.63
C ILE A 17 20.06 -10.73 -30.90
N LEU A 18 21.27 -10.35 -31.38
CA LEU A 18 22.01 -9.24 -30.76
C LEU A 18 21.33 -7.90 -30.94
N ALA A 19 20.73 -7.61 -32.08
CA ALA A 19 20.00 -6.38 -32.32
C ALA A 19 18.70 -6.28 -31.49
N ALA A 20 18.05 -7.40 -31.21
CA ALA A 20 16.85 -7.45 -30.37
C ALA A 20 17.16 -7.49 -28.86
N GLY A 21 18.40 -7.75 -28.49
CA GLY A 21 18.84 -7.92 -27.08
C GLY A 21 18.45 -6.76 -26.17
N PRO A 22 18.77 -5.52 -26.50
CA PRO A 22 18.45 -4.36 -25.66
C PRO A 22 16.94 -4.19 -25.39
N LEU A 23 16.11 -4.38 -26.41
CA LEU A 23 14.65 -4.25 -26.29
C LEU A 23 14.06 -5.39 -25.44
N ARG A 24 14.59 -6.62 -25.61
CA ARG A 24 14.16 -7.76 -24.78
C ARG A 24 14.54 -7.57 -23.34
N LEU A 25 15.75 -7.11 -23.06
CA LEU A 25 16.20 -6.80 -21.71
C LEU A 25 15.33 -5.72 -21.07
N GLN A 26 15.05 -4.63 -21.79
CA GLN A 26 14.17 -3.56 -21.29
C GLN A 26 12.78 -4.10 -20.93
N LYS A 27 12.16 -4.89 -21.81
CA LYS A 27 10.86 -5.51 -21.53
C LYS A 27 10.91 -6.47 -20.34
N ALA A 28 11.99 -7.24 -20.18
CA ALA A 28 12.17 -8.14 -19.05
C ALA A 28 12.28 -7.35 -17.73
N MET A 29 13.04 -6.25 -17.74
CA MET A 29 13.17 -5.36 -16.59
C MET A 29 11.83 -4.69 -16.22
N ASP A 30 11.11 -4.15 -17.18
CA ASP A 30 9.80 -3.52 -16.95
C ASP A 30 8.79 -4.51 -16.35
N ARG A 31 8.77 -5.75 -16.85
CA ARG A 31 7.95 -6.83 -16.28
C ARG A 31 8.37 -7.18 -14.86
N ALA A 32 9.66 -7.28 -14.60
CA ALA A 32 10.18 -7.61 -13.27
C ALA A 32 9.84 -6.52 -12.25
N VAL A 33 9.97 -5.23 -12.60
CA VAL A 33 9.56 -4.09 -11.78
C VAL A 33 8.05 -4.15 -11.47
N LEU A 34 7.24 -4.38 -12.50
CA LEU A 34 5.79 -4.46 -12.33
C LEU A 34 5.38 -5.63 -11.42
N GLN A 35 5.98 -6.80 -11.59
CA GLN A 35 5.73 -7.96 -10.74
C GLN A 35 6.14 -7.72 -9.29
N GLU A 36 7.27 -7.05 -9.07
CA GLU A 36 7.72 -6.67 -7.73
C GLU A 36 6.73 -5.69 -7.09
N ALA A 37 6.30 -4.66 -7.82
CA ALA A 37 5.31 -3.71 -7.35
C ALA A 37 3.97 -4.36 -6.97
N HIS A 38 3.51 -5.33 -7.76
CA HIS A 38 2.32 -6.11 -7.42
C HIS A 38 2.49 -6.97 -6.17
N LEU A 39 3.69 -7.51 -5.93
CA LEU A 39 4.01 -8.21 -4.69
C LEU A 39 3.86 -7.27 -3.48
N PHE A 40 4.47 -6.07 -3.53
CA PHE A 40 4.32 -5.07 -2.48
C PHE A 40 2.85 -4.71 -2.24
N ARG A 41 2.11 -4.40 -3.30
CA ARG A 41 0.68 -4.11 -3.22
C ARG A 41 -0.10 -5.24 -2.55
N LYS A 42 0.14 -6.48 -2.95
CA LYS A 42 -0.51 -7.66 -2.38
C LYS A 42 -0.24 -7.75 -0.87
N GLU A 43 1.01 -7.65 -0.46
CA GLU A 43 1.40 -7.73 0.96
C GLU A 43 0.80 -6.59 1.79
N ILE A 44 0.74 -5.36 1.24
CA ILE A 44 0.10 -4.22 1.92
C ILE A 44 -1.40 -4.48 2.13
N VAL A 45 -2.10 -4.88 1.07
CA VAL A 45 -3.56 -5.15 1.12
C VAL A 45 -3.87 -6.29 2.07
N GLN A 46 -3.08 -7.38 2.04
CA GLN A 46 -3.21 -8.50 2.95
C GLN A 46 -2.86 -8.11 4.39
N GLY A 47 -1.81 -7.31 4.60
CA GLY A 47 -1.41 -6.81 5.90
C GLY A 47 -2.53 -6.00 6.58
N ILE A 48 -3.19 -5.11 5.83
CA ILE A 48 -4.37 -4.39 6.32
C ILE A 48 -5.52 -5.36 6.64
N ALA A 49 -5.80 -6.33 5.77
CA ALA A 49 -6.88 -7.29 5.98
C ALA A 49 -6.64 -8.18 7.22
N ASN A 50 -5.40 -8.58 7.43
CA ASN A 50 -4.96 -9.40 8.56
C ASN A 50 -4.65 -8.58 9.82
N GLN A 51 -4.73 -7.25 9.75
CA GLN A 51 -4.40 -6.32 10.85
C GLN A 51 -2.93 -6.40 11.30
N ALA A 52 -2.03 -6.90 10.46
CA ALA A 52 -0.62 -7.08 10.75
C ALA A 52 0.27 -6.83 9.50
N PRO A 53 0.37 -5.58 9.01
CA PRO A 53 1.21 -5.24 7.86
C PRO A 53 2.69 -5.51 8.19
N GLY A 54 3.39 -6.20 7.29
CA GLY A 54 4.78 -6.59 7.51
C GLY A 54 5.02 -7.55 8.68
N GLY A 55 3.95 -8.04 9.33
CA GLY A 55 4.01 -8.86 10.55
C GLY A 55 3.77 -8.05 11.83
N ASN A 56 3.67 -6.74 11.76
CA ASN A 56 3.45 -5.86 12.92
C ASN A 56 1.94 -5.64 13.14
N ALA A 57 1.40 -6.17 14.24
CA ALA A 57 0.00 -6.03 14.56
C ALA A 57 -0.40 -4.57 14.82
N PHE A 58 -1.56 -4.16 14.29
CA PHE A 58 -2.10 -2.85 14.62
C PHE A 58 -2.55 -2.79 16.09
N SER A 59 -2.34 -1.62 16.70
CA SER A 59 -2.95 -1.32 18.00
C SER A 59 -4.48 -1.38 17.90
N PRO A 60 -5.16 -1.96 18.91
CA PRO A 60 -6.62 -2.02 18.94
C PRO A 60 -7.26 -0.64 18.76
N LEU A 61 -8.47 -0.62 18.23
CA LEU A 61 -9.27 0.61 18.18
C LEU A 61 -9.74 0.99 19.59
N ALA A 62 -9.69 2.28 19.90
CA ALA A 62 -10.25 2.79 21.13
C ALA A 62 -11.76 2.51 21.22
N GLU A 63 -12.27 2.26 22.43
CA GLU A 63 -13.69 2.02 22.68
C GLU A 63 -14.59 3.14 22.13
N THR A 64 -14.14 4.40 22.24
CA THR A 64 -14.84 5.56 21.66
C THR A 64 -14.94 5.48 20.14
N THR A 65 -13.92 4.95 19.46
CA THR A 65 -13.95 4.73 17.99
C THR A 65 -14.94 3.62 17.64
N LEU A 66 -14.96 2.55 18.41
CA LEU A 66 -15.90 1.44 18.22
C LEU A 66 -17.35 1.91 18.48
N ALA A 67 -17.57 2.69 19.52
CA ALA A 67 -18.85 3.31 19.81
C ALA A 67 -19.36 4.19 18.66
N THR A 68 -18.47 5.06 18.15
CA THR A 68 -18.77 5.93 17.00
C THR A 68 -19.12 5.12 15.75
N ARG A 69 -18.41 4.02 15.51
CA ARG A 69 -18.73 3.12 14.39
C ARG A 69 -20.11 2.50 14.53
N ARG A 70 -20.42 1.94 15.72
CA ARG A 70 -21.75 1.33 16.01
C ARG A 70 -22.86 2.35 15.82
N PHE A 71 -22.71 3.56 16.37
CA PHE A 71 -23.67 4.64 16.21
C PHE A 71 -23.93 5.00 14.73
N ARG A 72 -22.88 4.93 13.89
CA ARG A 72 -22.98 5.14 12.44
C ARG A 72 -23.43 3.91 11.65
N GLY A 73 -23.82 2.81 12.32
CA GLY A 73 -24.27 1.58 11.68
C GLY A 73 -23.15 0.65 11.19
N PHE A 74 -21.88 0.92 11.57
CA PHE A 74 -20.76 0.06 11.20
C PHE A 74 -20.42 -0.92 12.34
N ARG A 75 -20.43 -2.22 12.03
CA ARG A 75 -20.13 -3.28 13.01
C ARG A 75 -18.66 -3.74 13.00
N GLY A 76 -17.85 -3.28 12.06
CA GLY A 76 -16.46 -3.72 11.88
C GLY A 76 -15.54 -3.21 13.00
N THR A 77 -14.71 -4.10 13.55
CA THR A 77 -13.72 -3.80 14.60
C THR A 77 -12.31 -3.62 14.05
N LYS A 78 -12.06 -3.96 12.79
CA LYS A 78 -10.74 -3.89 12.16
C LYS A 78 -10.29 -2.44 11.93
N ALA A 79 -9.04 -2.14 12.31
CA ALA A 79 -8.43 -0.86 11.98
C ALA A 79 -8.32 -0.67 10.46
N LEU A 80 -8.35 0.56 9.97
CA LEU A 80 -8.26 0.95 8.56
C LEU A 80 -9.37 0.39 7.64
N ILE A 81 -10.27 -0.46 8.16
CA ILE A 81 -11.36 -1.07 7.39
C ILE A 81 -12.70 -0.66 8.02
N VAL A 82 -13.32 0.39 7.49
CA VAL A 82 -14.73 0.74 7.75
C VAL A 82 -15.57 0.29 6.56
N ARG A 83 -15.27 0.84 5.39
CA ARG A 83 -15.88 0.49 4.10
C ARG A 83 -14.88 -0.15 3.12
N GLY A 84 -13.61 -0.18 3.49
CA GLY A 84 -12.52 -0.69 2.67
C GLY A 84 -11.96 0.31 1.65
N ASP A 85 -12.40 1.57 1.65
CA ASP A 85 -12.02 2.57 0.65
C ASP A 85 -10.49 2.75 0.60
N LEU A 86 -9.82 2.91 1.76
CA LEU A 86 -8.37 3.03 1.83
C LEU A 86 -7.66 1.77 1.29
N ARG A 87 -8.06 0.59 1.74
CA ARG A 87 -7.47 -0.68 1.28
C ARG A 87 -7.61 -0.85 -0.23
N ASN A 88 -8.77 -0.51 -0.77
CA ASN A 88 -9.06 -0.68 -2.20
C ASN A 88 -8.38 0.40 -3.07
N SER A 89 -7.99 1.55 -2.47
CA SER A 89 -7.29 2.62 -3.18
C SER A 89 -5.79 2.38 -3.39
N ILE A 90 -5.24 1.33 -2.76
CA ILE A 90 -3.83 0.98 -2.93
C ILE A 90 -3.65 0.41 -4.34
N THR A 91 -2.86 1.10 -5.13
CA THR A 91 -2.65 0.80 -6.54
C THR A 91 -1.18 0.73 -6.90
N VAL A 92 -0.91 0.21 -8.10
CA VAL A 92 0.40 0.20 -8.74
C VAL A 92 0.31 1.06 -9.98
N VAL A 93 1.28 1.95 -10.16
CA VAL A 93 1.49 2.69 -11.40
C VAL A 93 2.93 2.46 -11.83
N SER A 94 3.14 1.96 -13.04
CA SER A 94 4.47 1.76 -13.59
C SER A 94 4.70 2.65 -14.80
N ARG A 95 5.92 3.16 -14.93
CA ARG A 95 6.36 3.96 -16.06
C ARG A 95 7.88 3.81 -16.23
N HIS A 96 8.33 3.42 -17.42
CA HIS A 96 9.75 3.43 -17.83
C HIS A 96 10.73 2.83 -16.80
N GLY A 97 10.48 1.58 -16.37
CA GLY A 97 11.38 0.90 -15.42
C GLY A 97 11.20 1.30 -13.96
N GLU A 98 10.26 2.16 -13.64
CA GLU A 98 9.89 2.56 -12.28
C GLU A 98 8.48 2.10 -11.95
N ALA A 99 8.20 1.87 -10.67
CA ALA A 99 6.86 1.59 -10.19
C ALA A 99 6.57 2.33 -8.88
N PHE A 100 5.40 2.94 -8.81
CA PHE A 100 4.82 3.50 -7.61
C PHE A 100 3.82 2.50 -7.02
N VAL A 101 3.88 2.29 -5.71
CA VAL A 101 2.89 1.51 -4.96
C VAL A 101 2.35 2.35 -3.82
N GLY A 102 1.05 2.59 -3.80
CA GLY A 102 0.45 3.42 -2.76
C GLY A 102 -0.92 3.97 -3.14
N VAL A 103 -1.30 5.07 -2.50
CA VAL A 103 -2.56 5.77 -2.74
C VAL A 103 -2.32 6.99 -3.62
N LEU A 104 -3.05 7.10 -4.72
CA LEU A 104 -2.93 8.23 -5.63
C LEU A 104 -3.54 9.51 -5.04
N ARG A 105 -2.97 10.67 -5.38
CA ARG A 105 -3.50 11.99 -4.96
C ARG A 105 -4.94 12.24 -5.42
N THR A 106 -5.34 11.62 -6.51
CA THR A 106 -6.69 11.70 -7.08
C THR A 106 -7.69 10.78 -6.41
N ALA A 107 -7.22 9.83 -5.58
CA ALA A 107 -8.10 8.86 -4.93
C ALA A 107 -9.03 9.54 -3.91
N ARG A 108 -10.33 9.24 -4.02
CA ARG A 108 -11.38 9.75 -3.13
C ARG A 108 -12.15 8.60 -2.53
N GLY A 109 -12.54 8.75 -1.27
CA GLY A 109 -13.50 7.87 -0.60
C GLY A 109 -14.93 8.13 -1.08
N ARG A 110 -15.84 7.26 -0.70
CA ARG A 110 -17.27 7.40 -1.05
C ARG A 110 -17.93 8.68 -0.50
N ASP A 111 -17.33 9.25 0.54
CA ASP A 111 -17.72 10.50 1.17
C ASP A 111 -16.98 11.73 0.63
N GLY A 112 -16.23 11.57 -0.47
CA GLY A 112 -15.45 12.63 -1.11
C GLY A 112 -14.10 12.94 -0.44
N GLN A 113 -13.76 12.30 0.69
CA GLN A 113 -12.50 12.54 1.39
C GLN A 113 -11.29 12.13 0.54
N SER A 114 -10.21 12.92 0.64
CA SER A 114 -8.93 12.57 0.03
C SER A 114 -8.33 11.34 0.72
N LEU A 115 -8.23 10.22 -0.01
CA LEU A 115 -7.67 8.98 0.56
C LEU A 115 -6.17 9.06 0.78
N VAL A 116 -5.44 9.93 0.07
CA VAL A 116 -4.01 10.16 0.33
C VAL A 116 -3.80 10.85 1.68
N ASN A 117 -4.63 11.83 2.03
CA ASN A 117 -4.56 12.48 3.34
C ASN A 117 -4.93 11.49 4.47
N VAL A 118 -5.96 10.66 4.23
CA VAL A 118 -6.31 9.57 5.18
C VAL A 118 -5.14 8.60 5.35
N ALA A 119 -4.49 8.20 4.25
CA ALA A 119 -3.33 7.32 4.28
C ALA A 119 -2.16 7.93 5.07
N GLU A 120 -1.86 9.21 4.84
CA GLU A 120 -0.82 9.94 5.54
C GLU A 120 -1.05 9.99 7.05
N VAL A 121 -2.28 10.38 7.46
CA VAL A 121 -2.65 10.40 8.89
C VAL A 121 -2.59 9.01 9.51
N GLN A 122 -2.95 7.96 8.79
CA GLN A 122 -2.84 6.61 9.32
C GLN A 122 -1.39 6.12 9.39
N GLU A 123 -0.56 6.46 8.42
CA GLU A 123 0.85 6.04 8.39
C GLU A 123 1.67 6.73 9.49
N PHE A 124 1.47 8.05 9.68
CA PHE A 124 2.31 8.88 10.55
C PHE A 124 1.63 9.33 11.84
N GLY A 125 0.31 9.14 11.95
CA GLY A 125 -0.48 9.73 13.02
C GLY A 125 -0.85 11.19 12.75
N SER A 126 -1.68 11.78 13.62
CA SER A 126 -2.00 13.20 13.58
C SER A 126 -1.38 13.94 14.77
N ARG A 127 -1.11 15.22 14.59
CA ARG A 127 -0.91 16.12 15.72
C ARG A 127 -2.23 16.21 16.53
N PRO A 128 -2.17 16.45 17.85
CA PRO A 128 -3.37 16.73 18.62
C PRO A 128 -4.11 17.95 18.05
N ILE A 129 -5.38 17.79 17.76
CA ILE A 129 -6.27 18.88 17.34
C ILE A 129 -7.14 19.22 18.53
N VAL A 130 -7.03 20.44 19.01
CA VAL A 130 -7.88 20.97 20.08
C VAL A 130 -9.02 21.73 19.43
N THR A 131 -10.25 21.32 19.72
CA THR A 131 -11.45 21.95 19.14
C THR A 131 -12.44 22.27 20.24
N ALA A 132 -13.15 23.41 20.11
CA ALA A 132 -14.20 23.78 21.04
C ALA A 132 -15.38 22.79 20.93
N MET A 133 -15.92 22.40 22.07
CA MET A 133 -17.07 21.50 22.16
C MET A 133 -18.38 22.33 22.19
N SER A 134 -19.16 22.26 21.12
CA SER A 134 -20.49 22.81 21.12
C SER A 134 -21.46 21.95 21.95
N ASP A 135 -22.57 22.54 22.44
CA ASP A 135 -23.60 21.81 23.19
C ASP A 135 -24.23 20.67 22.36
N LYS A 136 -24.40 20.89 21.05
CA LYS A 136 -24.83 19.85 20.11
C LYS A 136 -23.84 18.65 20.08
N MET A 137 -22.54 18.94 20.02
CA MET A 137 -21.49 17.91 20.01
C MET A 137 -21.45 17.17 21.34
N ARG A 138 -21.60 17.91 22.47
CA ARG A 138 -21.68 17.31 23.80
C ARG A 138 -22.86 16.36 23.92
N GLY A 139 -24.05 16.78 23.52
CA GLY A 139 -25.25 15.94 23.53
C GLY A 139 -25.12 14.70 22.66
N LEU A 140 -24.52 14.84 21.46
CA LEU A 140 -24.25 13.72 20.56
C LEU A 140 -23.28 12.71 21.19
N LEU A 141 -22.17 13.17 21.77
CA LEU A 141 -21.19 12.31 22.43
C LEU A 141 -21.80 11.59 23.63
N HIS A 142 -22.57 12.27 24.47
CA HIS A 142 -23.30 11.65 25.58
C HIS A 142 -24.25 10.54 25.11
N LYS A 143 -24.99 10.78 24.03
CA LYS A 143 -25.87 9.77 23.44
C LYS A 143 -25.08 8.57 22.95
N MET A 144 -24.02 8.81 22.18
CA MET A 144 -23.16 7.74 21.62
C MET A 144 -22.52 6.90 22.73
N PHE A 145 -21.98 7.53 23.78
CA PHE A 145 -21.31 6.79 24.87
C PHE A 145 -22.31 6.00 25.70
N ARG A 146 -23.48 6.55 25.98
CA ARG A 146 -24.56 5.84 26.66
C ARG A 146 -25.03 4.61 25.86
N GLU A 147 -25.25 4.75 24.56
CA GLU A 147 -25.62 3.63 23.68
C GLU A 147 -24.51 2.55 23.59
N ALA A 148 -23.26 2.97 23.76
CA ALA A 148 -22.10 2.08 23.77
C ALA A 148 -21.83 1.43 25.14
N GLY A 149 -22.60 1.79 26.18
CA GLY A 149 -22.35 1.32 27.55
C GLY A 149 -21.09 1.91 28.18
N LEU A 150 -20.57 2.99 27.63
CA LEU A 150 -19.40 3.67 28.19
C LEU A 150 -19.83 4.66 29.27
N PRO A 151 -19.08 4.77 30.39
CA PRO A 151 -19.40 5.73 31.43
C PRO A 151 -19.34 7.14 30.85
N PRO A 152 -20.29 8.02 31.26
CA PRO A 152 -20.19 9.44 30.90
C PRO A 152 -18.87 9.97 31.43
N GLY A 153 -18.11 10.63 30.55
CA GLY A 153 -16.83 11.23 30.97
C GLY A 153 -17.05 12.13 32.17
N ARG A 154 -16.22 12.04 33.18
CA ARG A 154 -16.18 12.98 34.31
C ARG A 154 -15.65 14.35 33.86
N GLY A 155 -16.25 14.90 32.84
CA GLY A 155 -15.87 16.17 32.26
C GLY A 155 -16.47 17.34 33.06
N GLY A 156 -15.78 17.73 34.10
CA GLY A 156 -15.97 19.07 34.68
C GLY A 156 -15.43 20.12 33.71
N GLY A 157 -16.31 20.66 32.87
CA GLY A 157 -16.17 22.03 32.43
C GLY A 157 -15.15 22.40 31.34
N ALA A 158 -14.31 21.55 30.80
CA ALA A 158 -13.46 21.96 29.68
C ALA A 158 -14.29 22.04 28.37
N PRO A 159 -14.42 23.23 27.75
CA PRO A 159 -15.21 23.39 26.54
C PRO A 159 -14.48 22.88 25.29
N VAL A 160 -13.47 22.05 25.47
CA VAL A 160 -12.58 21.59 24.37
C VAL A 160 -12.50 20.07 24.30
N ILE A 161 -12.36 19.56 23.08
CA ILE A 161 -12.01 18.16 22.79
C ILE A 161 -10.62 18.14 22.16
N VAL A 162 -9.78 17.23 22.64
CA VAL A 162 -8.51 16.91 21.99
C VAL A 162 -8.70 15.64 21.17
N VAL A 163 -8.52 15.76 19.86
CA VAL A 163 -8.57 14.64 18.94
C VAL A 163 -7.15 14.34 18.46
N GLN A 164 -6.68 13.12 18.69
CA GLN A 164 -5.42 12.64 18.16
C GLN A 164 -5.63 11.27 17.53
N VAL A 165 -5.15 11.11 16.30
CA VAL A 165 -5.16 9.81 15.61
C VAL A 165 -3.80 9.17 15.80
N PRO A 166 -3.70 8.02 16.50
CA PRO A 166 -2.44 7.31 16.64
C PRO A 166 -1.98 6.76 15.28
N ALA A 167 -0.67 6.73 15.06
CA ALA A 167 -0.09 6.13 13.87
C ALA A 167 -0.43 4.63 13.79
N ARG A 168 -0.80 4.19 12.62
CA ARG A 168 -1.00 2.77 12.26
C ARG A 168 -0.35 2.52 10.90
N PRO A 169 1.00 2.46 10.87
CA PRO A 169 1.75 2.35 9.63
C PRO A 169 1.38 1.03 8.92
N PHE A 170 1.05 1.13 7.65
CA PHE A 170 0.64 -0.01 6.82
C PHE A 170 1.49 -0.17 5.56
N LEU A 171 2.18 0.90 5.14
CA LEU A 171 3.12 0.88 4.01
C LEU A 171 4.51 0.51 4.50
N ARG A 172 5.07 1.32 5.41
CA ARG A 172 6.45 1.20 5.87
C ARG A 172 6.82 -0.18 6.36
N PRO A 173 6.05 -0.86 7.24
CA PRO A 173 6.42 -2.19 7.72
C PRO A 173 6.52 -3.24 6.61
N VAL A 174 5.70 -3.11 5.57
CA VAL A 174 5.75 -4.02 4.41
C VAL A 174 6.97 -3.72 3.55
N PHE A 175 7.30 -2.44 3.33
CA PHE A 175 8.51 -2.05 2.61
C PHE A 175 9.76 -2.53 3.35
N ASP A 176 9.86 -2.30 4.66
CA ASP A 176 10.99 -2.74 5.48
C ASP A 176 11.18 -4.27 5.43
N LYS A 177 10.09 -5.04 5.41
CA LYS A 177 10.11 -6.51 5.27
C LYS A 177 10.58 -6.97 3.90
N LEU A 178 10.12 -6.34 2.83
CA LEU A 178 10.32 -6.83 1.45
C LEU A 178 11.55 -6.25 0.77
N ALA A 179 11.97 -5.02 1.11
CA ALA A 179 13.07 -4.31 0.46
C ALA A 179 14.39 -5.10 0.46
N PRO A 180 14.80 -5.77 1.57
CA PRO A 180 16.09 -6.50 1.58
C PRO A 180 16.21 -7.58 0.52
N GLY A 181 15.09 -8.20 0.12
CA GLY A 181 15.06 -9.25 -0.90
C GLY A 181 14.71 -8.77 -2.31
N ALA A 182 14.39 -7.50 -2.49
CA ALA A 182 13.85 -6.98 -3.74
C ALA A 182 14.81 -7.13 -4.93
N SER A 183 16.09 -6.77 -4.75
CA SER A 183 17.10 -6.86 -5.80
C SER A 183 17.29 -8.32 -6.28
N ARG A 184 17.33 -9.27 -5.34
CA ARG A 184 17.47 -10.68 -5.67
C ARG A 184 16.26 -11.19 -6.46
N ARG A 185 15.05 -10.89 -6.00
CA ARG A 185 13.81 -11.28 -6.70
C ARG A 185 13.72 -10.64 -8.08
N PHE A 186 14.12 -9.37 -8.22
CA PHE A 186 14.18 -8.67 -9.49
C PHE A 186 15.14 -9.39 -10.46
N ALA A 187 16.38 -9.66 -10.04
CA ALA A 187 17.36 -10.35 -10.86
C ALA A 187 16.87 -11.73 -11.32
N MET A 188 16.27 -12.51 -10.42
CA MET A 188 15.68 -13.81 -10.75
C MET A 188 14.58 -13.71 -11.80
N ARG A 189 13.70 -12.70 -11.72
CA ARG A 189 12.61 -12.47 -12.68
C ARG A 189 13.13 -12.05 -14.04
N VAL A 190 14.13 -11.17 -14.07
CA VAL A 190 14.77 -10.76 -15.34
C VAL A 190 15.44 -11.96 -15.98
N SER A 191 16.23 -12.75 -15.24
CA SER A 191 16.88 -13.94 -15.72
C SER A 191 15.88 -14.99 -16.26
N ALA A 192 14.79 -15.23 -15.53
CA ALA A 192 13.74 -16.15 -15.98
C ALA A 192 13.05 -15.67 -17.27
N ALA A 193 12.79 -14.37 -17.39
CA ALA A 193 12.19 -13.80 -18.60
C ALA A 193 13.11 -13.89 -19.82
N LEU A 194 14.41 -13.74 -19.64
CA LEU A 194 15.39 -13.88 -20.72
C LEU A 194 15.65 -15.35 -21.07
N GLY A 195 15.70 -16.24 -20.06
CA GLY A 195 15.94 -17.68 -20.28
C GLY A 195 14.77 -18.38 -20.95
N GLY A 196 13.52 -17.97 -20.67
CA GLY A 196 12.32 -18.51 -21.33
C GLY A 196 12.24 -18.16 -22.83
N ASP A 197 12.78 -17.02 -23.24
CA ASP A 197 12.81 -16.60 -24.65
C ASP A 197 13.88 -17.35 -25.49
N PHE A 198 14.87 -17.97 -24.86
CA PHE A 198 15.91 -18.76 -25.55
C PHE A 198 15.57 -20.25 -25.66
N GLY A 199 14.62 -20.76 -24.87
CA GLY A 199 14.22 -22.18 -24.87
C GLY A 199 13.30 -22.61 -26.02
N GLY A 200 12.79 -21.67 -26.82
CA GLY A 200 11.90 -21.93 -27.95
C GLY A 200 12.56 -21.87 -29.33
N ALA A 201 13.88 -21.78 -29.42
CA ALA A 201 14.60 -21.57 -30.68
C ALA A 201 15.71 -22.63 -30.92
N LEU A 202 15.56 -23.85 -30.34
CA LEU A 202 16.41 -25.04 -30.67
C LEU A 202 15.56 -26.09 -31.37
#